data_e60241d7b180d1591510b4436e9fd736
#
_entry.id   e60241d7b180d1591510b4436e9fd736
#
_cell.length_a   1.000
_cell.length_b   1.000
_cell.length_c   1.000
_cell.angle_alpha   90.00
_cell.angle_beta   90.00
_cell.angle_gamma   90.00
#
_symmetry.space_group_name_H-M   'P 1'
#
loop_
_entity.id
_entity.type
_entity.pdbx_description
1 polymer ?
#
loop_
_entity_poly.entity_id
_entity_poly.type
_entity_poly.pdbx_seq_one_letter_code
_entity_poly.pdbx_strand_id
1 'polypeptide(L)'
;MVGITGGDGSGKSTALAALGEWLSPEFDVRLVHLGKPRWSATTFTVRALLKGATLGADGLASATRTSWARRLAGRVETYRPLFWLLCTARDRRNAYGIARRFATKGGLVLCDRYPHPRLSSMEAPLIASRTVDGPDNRLVRAMIEVEQRYHGSIAPPELLVVLRVDPEIAVQRKTEERPENVRARGAEVWNIDWRDSKVHVVDASQPEDAVARELKALVWSTLS
;
A
#
# COMPACT_ATOMS: atom_id res chain seq x y z
N MET A 1 -4.60 13.35 10.92
CA MET A 1 -3.92 12.16 10.38
C MET A 1 -2.62 12.57 9.71
N VAL A 2 -1.54 11.87 10.00
CA VAL A 2 -0.22 12.05 9.38
C VAL A 2 0.07 10.83 8.51
N GLY A 3 0.28 11.03 7.22
CA GLY A 3 0.67 9.98 6.29
C GLY A 3 2.17 10.02 6.02
N ILE A 4 2.83 8.88 6.09
CA ILE A 4 4.23 8.73 5.67
C ILE A 4 4.29 7.76 4.51
N THR A 5 4.97 8.15 3.43
CA THR A 5 5.25 7.30 2.28
C THR A 5 6.71 7.42 1.86
N GLY A 6 7.15 6.58 0.96
CA GLY A 6 8.55 6.55 0.52
C GLY A 6 8.98 5.16 0.08
N GLY A 7 10.12 5.05 -0.58
CA GLY A 7 10.71 3.79 -1.04
C GLY A 7 11.05 2.82 0.10
N ASP A 8 11.32 1.56 -0.24
CA ASP A 8 11.87 0.62 0.73
C ASP A 8 13.27 1.09 1.16
N GLY A 9 13.63 0.86 2.42
CA GLY A 9 14.89 1.37 2.98
C GLY A 9 14.91 2.86 3.35
N SER A 10 13.81 3.62 3.14
CA SER A 10 13.75 5.06 3.50
C SER A 10 13.52 5.35 5.00
N GLY A 11 13.48 4.34 5.87
CA GLY A 11 13.37 4.55 7.32
C GLY A 11 11.94 4.83 7.83
N LYS A 12 10.89 4.57 7.04
CA LYS A 12 9.48 4.83 7.44
C LYS A 12 9.09 4.22 8.78
N SER A 13 9.43 2.96 9.01
CA SER A 13 9.07 2.26 10.24
C SER A 13 9.75 2.87 11.47
N THR A 14 11.02 3.26 11.34
CA THR A 14 11.78 3.94 12.38
C THR A 14 11.19 5.33 12.67
N ALA A 15 10.90 6.09 11.62
CA ALA A 15 10.28 7.42 11.72
C ALA A 15 8.91 7.36 12.41
N LEU A 16 8.07 6.39 12.04
CA LEU A 16 6.75 6.20 12.66
C LEU A 16 6.85 5.77 14.13
N ALA A 17 7.82 4.90 14.48
CA ALA A 17 8.07 4.51 15.85
C ALA A 17 8.50 5.72 16.71
N ALA A 18 9.45 6.51 16.23
CA ALA A 18 9.94 7.69 16.91
C ALA A 18 8.86 8.78 17.09
N LEU A 19 7.99 8.98 16.06
CA LEU A 19 6.86 9.88 16.17
C LEU A 19 5.80 9.34 17.14
N GLY A 20 5.51 8.04 17.09
CA GLY A 20 4.55 7.40 17.99
C GLY A 20 4.96 7.53 19.45
N GLU A 21 6.22 7.26 19.78
CA GLU A 21 6.78 7.40 21.12
C GLU A 21 6.72 8.85 21.60
N TRP A 22 7.10 9.80 20.75
CA TRP A 22 7.09 11.22 21.08
C TRP A 22 5.69 11.78 21.34
N LEU A 23 4.67 11.32 20.59
CA LEU A 23 3.31 11.85 20.66
C LEU A 23 2.42 11.15 21.71
N SER A 24 2.73 9.90 22.06
CA SER A 24 1.90 9.08 22.95
C SER A 24 1.67 9.63 24.35
N PRO A 25 2.58 10.43 24.97
CA PRO A 25 2.32 11.02 26.27
C PRO A 25 1.16 12.04 26.27
N GLU A 26 0.93 12.73 25.15
CA GLU A 26 -0.04 13.83 25.05
C GLU A 26 -1.28 13.47 24.22
N PHE A 27 -1.19 12.47 23.36
CA PHE A 27 -2.24 12.11 22.41
C PHE A 27 -2.56 10.62 22.43
N ASP A 28 -3.85 10.28 22.18
CA ASP A 28 -4.21 8.90 21.82
C ASP A 28 -3.75 8.62 20.39
N VAL A 29 -2.62 7.90 20.24
CA VAL A 29 -1.94 7.68 18.97
C VAL A 29 -2.23 6.28 18.43
N ARG A 30 -2.60 6.18 17.14
CA ARG A 30 -2.74 4.91 16.42
C ARG A 30 -1.82 4.84 15.22
N LEU A 31 -1.09 3.72 15.12
CA LEU A 31 -0.32 3.35 13.95
C LEU A 31 -1.19 2.50 13.03
N VAL A 32 -1.30 2.90 11.75
CA VAL A 32 -2.08 2.18 10.73
C VAL A 32 -1.22 1.94 9.49
N HIS A 33 -1.10 0.68 9.08
CA HIS A 33 -0.35 0.32 7.89
C HIS A 33 -1.30 0.20 6.69
N LEU A 34 -1.31 1.18 5.78
CA LEU A 34 -2.19 1.20 4.61
C LEU A 34 -1.64 0.40 3.42
N GLY A 35 -0.33 0.18 3.33
CA GLY A 35 0.27 -0.62 2.26
C GLY A 35 -0.10 -2.10 2.34
N LYS A 36 -0.05 -2.67 3.55
CA LYS A 36 -0.45 -4.07 3.83
C LYS A 36 -1.51 -4.07 4.95
N PRO A 37 -2.76 -3.71 4.65
CA PRO A 37 -3.81 -3.67 5.66
C PRO A 37 -4.05 -5.07 6.23
N ARG A 38 -4.53 -5.12 7.48
CA ARG A 38 -4.99 -6.38 8.07
C ARG A 38 -6.14 -6.93 7.24
N TRP A 39 -6.09 -8.22 6.95
CA TRP A 39 -7.17 -8.87 6.19
C TRP A 39 -8.47 -8.88 6.98
N SER A 40 -9.53 -8.45 6.32
CA SER A 40 -10.88 -8.63 6.85
C SER A 40 -11.30 -10.10 6.81
N ALA A 41 -12.28 -10.47 7.62
CA ALA A 41 -12.88 -11.81 7.57
C ALA A 41 -13.33 -12.19 6.15
N THR A 42 -13.87 -11.21 5.41
CA THR A 42 -14.30 -11.41 4.00
C THR A 42 -13.10 -11.72 3.10
N THR A 43 -11.97 -11.03 3.26
CA THR A 43 -10.75 -11.30 2.49
C THR A 43 -10.21 -12.69 2.81
N PHE A 44 -10.28 -13.09 4.07
CA PHE A 44 -9.89 -14.43 4.50
C PHE A 44 -10.79 -15.50 3.86
N THR A 45 -12.12 -15.32 3.84
CA THR A 45 -13.06 -16.27 3.20
C THR A 45 -12.87 -16.34 1.69
N VAL A 46 -12.71 -15.19 1.01
CA VAL A 46 -12.41 -15.16 -0.44
C VAL A 46 -11.12 -15.91 -0.75
N ARG A 47 -10.07 -15.71 0.04
CA ARG A 47 -8.81 -16.43 -0.12
C ARG A 47 -8.97 -17.93 0.06
N ALA A 48 -9.71 -18.39 1.08
CA ALA A 48 -9.97 -19.79 1.32
C ALA A 48 -10.74 -20.42 0.16
N LEU A 49 -11.78 -19.72 -0.34
CA LEU A 49 -12.56 -20.16 -1.51
C LEU A 49 -11.71 -20.25 -2.78
N LEU A 50 -10.89 -19.23 -3.06
CA LEU A 50 -10.00 -19.24 -4.22
C LEU A 50 -8.95 -20.36 -4.13
N LYS A 51 -8.40 -20.63 -2.93
CA LYS A 51 -7.49 -21.74 -2.72
C LYS A 51 -8.19 -23.08 -2.90
N GLY A 52 -9.41 -23.23 -2.39
CA GLY A 52 -10.22 -24.43 -2.61
C GLY A 52 -10.56 -24.63 -4.09
N ALA A 53 -10.90 -23.55 -4.81
CA ALA A 53 -11.20 -23.60 -6.24
C ALA A 53 -9.98 -24.00 -7.09
N THR A 54 -8.77 -23.55 -6.77
CA THR A 54 -7.54 -23.98 -7.46
C THR A 54 -7.28 -25.48 -7.23
N LEU A 55 -7.32 -25.94 -5.98
CA LEU A 55 -7.11 -27.33 -5.64
C LEU A 55 -8.16 -28.24 -6.29
N GLY A 56 -9.45 -27.82 -6.30
CA GLY A 56 -10.53 -28.52 -6.96
C GLY A 56 -10.38 -28.56 -8.48
N ALA A 57 -10.00 -27.43 -9.11
CA ALA A 57 -9.80 -27.34 -10.55
C ALA A 57 -8.60 -28.18 -11.03
N ASP A 58 -7.49 -28.16 -10.27
CA ASP A 58 -6.30 -28.97 -10.56
C ASP A 58 -6.59 -30.47 -10.38
N GLY A 59 -7.31 -30.85 -9.32
CA GLY A 59 -7.78 -32.21 -9.10
C GLY A 59 -8.69 -32.71 -10.22
N LEU A 60 -9.63 -31.87 -10.67
CA LEU A 60 -10.53 -32.19 -11.78
C LEU A 60 -9.80 -32.28 -13.13
N ALA A 61 -8.88 -31.35 -13.37
CA ALA A 61 -8.08 -31.33 -14.61
C ALA A 61 -7.14 -32.53 -14.69
N SER A 62 -6.61 -33.02 -13.60
CA SER A 62 -5.78 -34.23 -13.55
C SER A 62 -6.60 -35.52 -13.67
N ALA A 63 -7.79 -35.54 -13.06
CA ALA A 63 -8.63 -36.74 -13.06
C ALA A 63 -9.38 -36.99 -14.40
N THR A 64 -9.85 -35.88 -15.05
CA THR A 64 -10.78 -36.04 -16.20
C THR A 64 -10.15 -35.80 -17.55
N ARG A 65 -8.92 -35.27 -17.65
CA ARG A 65 -8.23 -34.91 -18.92
C ARG A 65 -9.08 -34.06 -19.89
N THR A 66 -10.21 -33.52 -19.43
CA THR A 66 -11.17 -32.82 -20.28
C THR A 66 -10.76 -31.37 -20.56
N SER A 67 -11.01 -30.91 -21.77
CA SER A 67 -10.58 -29.56 -22.21
C SER A 67 -11.27 -28.42 -21.42
N TRP A 68 -12.51 -28.64 -20.93
CA TRP A 68 -13.22 -27.64 -20.14
C TRP A 68 -12.65 -27.46 -18.72
N ALA A 69 -12.23 -28.57 -18.08
CA ALA A 69 -11.62 -28.51 -16.75
C ALA A 69 -10.28 -27.71 -16.76
N ARG A 70 -9.47 -27.97 -17.81
CA ARG A 70 -8.22 -27.15 -18.01
C ARG A 70 -8.52 -25.69 -18.29
N ARG A 71 -9.58 -25.38 -19.07
CA ARG A 71 -10.00 -23.99 -19.30
C ARG A 71 -10.50 -23.31 -18.01
N LEU A 72 -11.20 -24.04 -17.16
CA LEU A 72 -11.67 -23.52 -15.87
C LEU A 72 -10.48 -23.25 -14.92
N ALA A 73 -9.55 -24.21 -14.80
CA ALA A 73 -8.33 -24.03 -14.01
C ALA A 73 -7.53 -22.81 -14.48
N GLY A 74 -7.32 -22.65 -15.78
CA GLY A 74 -6.64 -21.49 -16.36
C GLY A 74 -7.36 -20.16 -16.06
N ARG A 75 -8.69 -20.13 -16.08
CA ARG A 75 -9.46 -18.94 -15.69
C ARG A 75 -9.28 -18.60 -14.21
N VAL A 76 -9.38 -19.57 -13.32
CA VAL A 76 -9.18 -19.34 -11.88
C VAL A 76 -7.79 -18.77 -11.62
N GLU A 77 -6.75 -19.35 -12.25
CA GLU A 77 -5.39 -18.87 -12.10
C GLU A 77 -5.20 -17.44 -12.63
N THR A 78 -5.82 -17.11 -13.77
CA THR A 78 -5.76 -15.76 -14.35
C THR A 78 -6.43 -14.70 -13.46
N TYR A 79 -7.59 -15.00 -12.87
CA TYR A 79 -8.36 -14.03 -12.10
C TYR A 79 -7.97 -13.97 -10.62
N ARG A 80 -7.36 -15.01 -10.08
CA ARG A 80 -6.93 -15.07 -8.66
C ARG A 80 -6.12 -13.86 -8.21
N PRO A 81 -5.06 -13.41 -8.91
CA PRO A 81 -4.30 -12.25 -8.52
C PRO A 81 -5.13 -10.96 -8.59
N LEU A 82 -6.06 -10.83 -9.52
CA LEU A 82 -6.93 -9.65 -9.66
C LEU A 82 -7.90 -9.55 -8.47
N PHE A 83 -8.53 -10.66 -8.09
CA PHE A 83 -9.36 -10.70 -6.87
C PHE A 83 -8.57 -10.37 -5.62
N TRP A 84 -7.31 -10.82 -5.54
CA TRP A 84 -6.44 -10.48 -4.44
C TRP A 84 -6.16 -8.97 -4.35
N LEU A 85 -5.88 -8.31 -5.47
CA LEU A 85 -5.70 -6.86 -5.54
C LEU A 85 -6.96 -6.11 -5.10
N LEU A 86 -8.12 -6.56 -5.57
CA LEU A 86 -9.42 -5.97 -5.21
C LEU A 86 -9.71 -6.10 -3.71
N CYS A 87 -9.47 -7.27 -3.12
CA CYS A 87 -9.60 -7.49 -1.68
C CYS A 87 -8.64 -6.58 -0.89
N THR A 88 -7.40 -6.43 -1.35
CA THR A 88 -6.41 -5.56 -0.70
C THR A 88 -6.82 -4.10 -0.77
N ALA A 89 -7.33 -3.62 -1.91
CA ALA A 89 -7.82 -2.25 -2.06
C ALA A 89 -9.03 -1.99 -1.13
N ARG A 90 -9.95 -2.95 -1.03
CA ARG A 90 -11.08 -2.88 -0.10
C ARG A 90 -10.63 -2.82 1.36
N ASP A 91 -9.69 -3.68 1.76
CA ASP A 91 -9.20 -3.73 3.14
C ASP A 91 -8.43 -2.45 3.49
N ARG A 92 -7.68 -1.87 2.53
CA ARG A 92 -7.05 -0.56 2.66
C ARG A 92 -8.08 0.55 2.90
N ARG A 93 -9.14 0.58 2.11
CA ARG A 93 -10.26 1.53 2.30
C ARG A 93 -10.91 1.37 3.68
N ASN A 94 -11.12 0.13 4.14
CA ASN A 94 -11.70 -0.14 5.44
C ASN A 94 -10.78 0.31 6.59
N ALA A 95 -9.47 0.01 6.49
CA ALA A 95 -8.47 0.47 7.43
C ALA A 95 -8.42 2.01 7.51
N TYR A 96 -8.43 2.67 6.34
CA TYR A 96 -8.54 4.13 6.26
C TYR A 96 -9.82 4.65 6.94
N GLY A 97 -10.98 4.05 6.68
CA GLY A 97 -12.25 4.47 7.26
C GLY A 97 -12.28 4.34 8.79
N ILE A 98 -11.63 3.30 9.35
CA ILE A 98 -11.48 3.12 10.81
C ILE A 98 -10.53 4.19 11.35
N ALA A 99 -9.40 4.42 10.69
CA ALA A 99 -8.42 5.43 11.05
C ALA A 99 -9.01 6.84 11.03
N ARG A 100 -9.76 7.17 9.97
CA ARG A 100 -10.40 8.49 9.84
C ARG A 100 -11.44 8.74 10.93
N ARG A 101 -12.28 7.74 11.25
CA ARG A 101 -13.24 7.85 12.36
C ARG A 101 -12.57 8.02 13.72
N PHE A 102 -11.41 7.42 13.92
CA PHE A 102 -10.65 7.64 15.15
C PHE A 102 -10.07 9.07 15.21
N ALA A 103 -9.51 9.54 14.11
CA ALA A 103 -9.00 10.91 14.01
C ALA A 103 -10.09 11.98 14.21
N THR A 104 -11.30 11.78 13.65
CA THR A 104 -12.42 12.72 13.84
C THR A 104 -12.97 12.76 15.27
N LYS A 105 -12.59 11.81 16.12
CA LYS A 105 -12.91 11.78 17.56
C LYS A 105 -11.81 12.39 18.43
N GLY A 106 -10.83 13.08 17.83
CA GLY A 106 -9.72 13.72 18.54
C GLY A 106 -8.47 12.85 18.69
N GLY A 107 -8.46 11.61 18.18
CA GLY A 107 -7.27 10.78 18.17
C GLY A 107 -6.28 11.19 17.07
N LEU A 108 -5.02 10.85 17.24
CA LEU A 108 -3.97 11.08 16.26
C LEU A 108 -3.61 9.78 15.55
N VAL A 109 -3.63 9.81 14.21
CA VAL A 109 -3.31 8.62 13.39
C VAL A 109 -2.03 8.85 12.60
N LEU A 110 -1.08 7.95 12.78
CA LEU A 110 0.14 7.84 11.98
C LEU A 110 -0.05 6.70 10.97
N CYS A 111 -0.04 7.02 9.67
CA CYS A 111 -0.27 6.06 8.60
C CYS A 111 1.03 5.72 7.89
N ASP A 112 1.42 4.43 7.92
CA ASP A 112 2.49 3.90 7.10
C ASP A 112 2.00 3.60 5.68
N ARG A 113 2.80 3.93 4.68
CA ARG A 113 2.55 3.73 3.25
C ARG A 113 1.20 4.34 2.83
N TYR A 114 1.07 5.65 3.09
CA TYR A 114 -0.11 6.37 2.63
C TYR A 114 -0.15 6.38 1.10
N PRO A 115 -1.26 5.94 0.46
CA PRO A 115 -1.34 5.90 -0.99
C PRO A 115 -1.29 7.32 -1.58
N HIS A 116 -0.50 7.50 -2.63
CA HIS A 116 -0.39 8.76 -3.35
C HIS A 116 -0.51 8.53 -4.86
N PRO A 117 -1.27 9.35 -5.62
CA PRO A 117 -1.50 9.10 -7.06
C PRO A 117 -0.25 9.07 -7.94
N ARG A 118 0.84 9.72 -7.51
CA ARG A 118 2.12 9.74 -8.23
C ARG A 118 2.98 8.49 -7.99
N LEU A 119 2.61 7.64 -7.02
CA LEU A 119 3.30 6.38 -6.72
C LEU A 119 2.52 5.24 -7.36
N SER A 120 3.06 4.69 -8.46
CA SER A 120 2.37 3.69 -9.28
C SER A 120 2.70 2.24 -8.88
N SER A 121 3.86 2.01 -8.28
CA SER A 121 4.34 0.64 -8.03
C SER A 121 3.98 0.07 -6.66
N MET A 122 3.58 0.90 -5.70
CA MET A 122 3.42 0.44 -4.32
C MET A 122 1.97 0.39 -3.85
N GLU A 123 1.29 1.54 -3.81
CA GLU A 123 -0.04 1.65 -3.20
C GLU A 123 -1.12 2.12 -4.19
N ALA A 124 -0.81 2.20 -5.48
CA ALA A 124 -1.73 2.58 -6.55
C ALA A 124 -2.72 1.47 -6.91
N PRO A 125 -3.77 1.77 -7.70
CA PRO A 125 -4.56 0.77 -8.39
C PRO A 125 -3.69 -0.04 -9.36
N LEU A 126 -3.67 -1.36 -9.22
CA LEU A 126 -2.74 -2.24 -9.94
C LEU A 126 -3.43 -3.17 -10.95
N ILE A 127 -4.77 -3.31 -10.90
CA ILE A 127 -5.48 -4.24 -11.79
C ILE A 127 -5.30 -3.80 -13.25
N ALA A 128 -5.47 -2.51 -13.55
CA ALA A 128 -5.32 -1.99 -14.90
C ALA A 128 -3.92 -2.25 -15.48
N SER A 129 -2.86 -1.99 -14.71
CA SER A 129 -1.47 -2.19 -15.17
C SER A 129 -1.10 -3.66 -15.38
N ARG A 130 -1.79 -4.59 -14.72
CA ARG A 130 -1.56 -6.03 -14.85
C ARG A 130 -2.39 -6.70 -15.92
N THR A 131 -3.32 -5.98 -16.56
CA THR A 131 -4.25 -6.51 -17.57
C THR A 131 -4.09 -5.87 -18.94
N VAL A 132 -2.99 -5.16 -19.19
CA VAL A 132 -2.73 -4.46 -20.48
C VAL A 132 -2.81 -5.41 -21.68
N ASP A 133 -2.43 -6.68 -21.52
CA ASP A 133 -2.51 -7.73 -22.56
C ASP A 133 -3.69 -8.69 -22.33
N GLY A 134 -4.60 -8.38 -21.42
CA GLY A 134 -5.75 -9.22 -21.08
C GLY A 134 -6.93 -9.02 -22.05
N PRO A 135 -7.83 -10.04 -22.16
CA PRO A 135 -9.03 -9.91 -22.99
C PRO A 135 -9.88 -8.72 -22.54
N ASP A 136 -10.51 -8.02 -23.48
CA ASP A 136 -11.48 -6.95 -23.24
C ASP A 136 -12.75 -7.51 -22.55
N ASN A 137 -12.61 -7.85 -21.29
CA ASN A 137 -13.57 -8.60 -20.50
C ASN A 137 -14.32 -7.65 -19.56
N ARG A 138 -15.64 -7.67 -19.62
CA ARG A 138 -16.53 -6.88 -18.76
C ARG A 138 -16.22 -7.06 -17.26
N LEU A 139 -15.86 -8.28 -16.84
CA LEU A 139 -15.51 -8.56 -15.45
C LEU A 139 -14.24 -7.79 -15.02
N VAL A 140 -13.20 -7.83 -15.86
CA VAL A 140 -11.93 -7.12 -15.56
C VAL A 140 -12.17 -5.61 -15.49
N ARG A 141 -12.94 -5.05 -16.43
CA ARG A 141 -13.34 -3.63 -16.39
C ARG A 141 -14.07 -3.27 -15.10
N ALA A 142 -15.06 -4.06 -14.70
CA ALA A 142 -15.78 -3.85 -13.46
C ALA A 142 -14.86 -3.92 -12.24
N MET A 143 -13.86 -4.84 -12.22
CA MET A 143 -12.87 -4.94 -11.16
C MET A 143 -11.97 -3.69 -11.10
N ILE A 144 -11.52 -3.18 -12.25
CA ILE A 144 -10.75 -1.93 -12.35
C ILE A 144 -11.54 -0.76 -11.78
N GLU A 145 -12.80 -0.59 -12.19
CA GLU A 145 -13.67 0.48 -11.70
C GLU A 145 -13.89 0.42 -10.18
N VAL A 146 -14.09 -0.78 -9.64
CA VAL A 146 -14.26 -0.98 -8.19
C VAL A 146 -12.97 -0.70 -7.44
N GLU A 147 -11.80 -1.15 -7.95
CA GLU A 147 -10.50 -0.84 -7.36
C GLU A 147 -10.24 0.66 -7.34
N GLN A 148 -10.45 1.35 -8.47
CA GLN A 148 -10.31 2.81 -8.59
C GLN A 148 -11.24 3.56 -7.63
N ARG A 149 -12.49 3.09 -7.46
CA ARG A 149 -13.44 3.65 -6.50
C ARG A 149 -12.97 3.50 -5.05
N TYR A 150 -12.39 2.34 -4.69
CA TYR A 150 -11.81 2.14 -3.36
C TYR A 150 -10.62 3.09 -3.11
N HIS A 151 -9.72 3.23 -4.07
CA HIS A 151 -8.60 4.16 -3.96
C HIS A 151 -9.06 5.62 -3.93
N GLY A 152 -9.97 6.03 -4.79
CA GLY A 152 -10.52 7.39 -4.84
C GLY A 152 -11.31 7.80 -3.59
N SER A 153 -11.72 6.84 -2.75
CA SER A 153 -12.38 7.12 -1.48
C SER A 153 -11.42 7.38 -0.31
N ILE A 154 -10.11 7.27 -0.53
CA ILE A 154 -9.08 7.60 0.46
C ILE A 154 -8.67 9.06 0.23
N ALA A 155 -9.20 9.95 1.07
CA ALA A 155 -8.89 11.37 0.98
C ALA A 155 -7.47 11.66 1.49
N PRO A 156 -6.79 12.73 1.03
CA PRO A 156 -5.49 13.12 1.55
C PRO A 156 -5.50 13.32 3.07
N PRO A 157 -4.39 13.01 3.78
CA PRO A 157 -4.24 13.30 5.20
C PRO A 157 -4.00 14.79 5.42
N GLU A 158 -4.08 15.26 6.64
CA GLU A 158 -3.77 16.64 7.01
C GLU A 158 -2.28 16.96 6.79
N LEU A 159 -1.41 15.98 7.03
CA LEU A 159 0.02 16.05 6.69
C LEU A 159 0.43 14.79 5.94
N LEU A 160 1.01 14.95 4.77
CA LEU A 160 1.64 13.88 4.02
C LEU A 160 3.12 14.14 3.85
N VAL A 161 3.94 13.21 4.35
CA VAL A 161 5.39 13.27 4.25
C VAL A 161 5.91 12.17 3.34
N VAL A 162 6.77 12.54 2.41
CA VAL A 162 7.51 11.64 1.54
C VAL A 162 8.95 11.54 2.05
N LEU A 163 9.35 10.37 2.52
CA LEU A 163 10.73 10.08 2.85
C LEU A 163 11.49 9.71 1.57
N ARG A 164 12.30 10.64 1.09
CA ARG A 164 13.10 10.51 -0.11
C ARG A 164 14.51 10.08 0.28
N VAL A 165 14.97 8.97 -0.24
CA VAL A 165 16.32 8.43 0.00
C VAL A 165 16.95 8.05 -1.34
N ASP A 166 18.26 8.24 -1.46
CA ASP A 166 19.02 7.75 -2.61
C ASP A 166 18.81 6.24 -2.77
N PRO A 167 18.47 5.74 -3.99
CA PRO A 167 18.22 4.32 -4.23
C PRO A 167 19.37 3.40 -3.81
N GLU A 168 20.62 3.83 -3.92
CA GLU A 168 21.78 3.03 -3.54
C GLU A 168 21.93 2.97 -2.00
N ILE A 169 21.64 4.07 -1.31
CA ILE A 169 21.57 4.06 0.17
C ILE A 169 20.43 3.15 0.63
N ALA A 170 19.28 3.18 -0.05
CA ALA A 170 18.16 2.31 0.25
C ALA A 170 18.52 0.82 0.13
N VAL A 171 19.26 0.45 -0.92
CA VAL A 171 19.77 -0.92 -1.14
C VAL A 171 20.72 -1.34 -0.01
N GLN A 172 21.63 -0.46 0.41
CA GLN A 172 22.55 -0.75 1.52
C GLN A 172 21.82 -0.98 2.85
N ARG A 173 20.72 -0.24 3.11
CA ARG A 173 19.92 -0.36 4.33
C ARG A 173 18.99 -1.58 4.34
N LYS A 174 18.62 -2.11 3.17
CA LYS A 174 17.62 -3.19 3.05
C LYS A 174 18.23 -4.43 2.39
N THR A 175 19.01 -5.16 3.12
CA THR A 175 19.74 -6.35 2.64
C THR A 175 18.88 -7.62 2.50
N GLU A 176 17.68 -7.63 3.09
CA GLU A 176 16.79 -8.80 3.08
C GLU A 176 15.97 -8.95 1.78
N GLU A 177 15.90 -7.91 0.96
CA GLU A 177 15.17 -7.91 -0.31
C GLU A 177 16.15 -7.87 -1.50
N ARG A 178 15.66 -8.28 -2.68
CA ARG A 178 16.46 -8.22 -3.90
C ARG A 178 16.82 -6.76 -4.21
N PRO A 179 18.11 -6.44 -4.42
CA PRO A 179 18.58 -5.06 -4.65
C PRO A 179 17.84 -4.35 -5.78
N GLU A 180 17.52 -5.09 -6.87
CA GLU A 180 16.82 -4.52 -8.04
C GLU A 180 15.41 -4.01 -7.64
N ASN A 181 14.69 -4.74 -6.79
CA ASN A 181 13.35 -4.33 -6.35
C ASN A 181 13.42 -3.10 -5.44
N VAL A 182 14.38 -3.07 -4.51
CA VAL A 182 14.59 -1.93 -3.61
C VAL A 182 14.97 -0.69 -4.42
N ARG A 183 15.91 -0.85 -5.35
CA ARG A 183 16.36 0.23 -6.25
C ARG A 183 15.21 0.78 -7.10
N ALA A 184 14.41 -0.09 -7.73
CA ALA A 184 13.29 0.31 -8.58
C ALA A 184 12.25 1.13 -7.80
N ARG A 185 11.88 0.69 -6.58
CA ARG A 185 10.94 1.43 -5.73
C ARG A 185 11.53 2.73 -5.15
N GLY A 186 12.83 2.73 -4.85
CA GLY A 186 13.54 3.94 -4.44
C GLY A 186 13.60 4.96 -5.57
N ALA A 187 13.95 4.52 -6.77
CA ALA A 187 14.04 5.35 -7.97
C ALA A 187 12.69 5.98 -8.36
N GLU A 188 11.58 5.26 -8.18
CA GLU A 188 10.25 5.83 -8.41
C GLU A 188 10.03 7.08 -7.55
N VAL A 189 10.28 7.00 -6.24
CA VAL A 189 10.12 8.14 -5.32
C VAL A 189 11.14 9.24 -5.61
N TRP A 190 12.37 8.85 -5.94
CA TRP A 190 13.48 9.77 -6.21
C TRP A 190 13.25 10.64 -7.44
N ASN A 191 12.70 10.07 -8.52
CA ASN A 191 12.53 10.72 -9.82
C ASN A 191 11.24 11.57 -9.92
N ILE A 192 10.32 11.46 -8.96
CA ILE A 192 9.10 12.28 -8.98
C ILE A 192 9.45 13.73 -8.62
N ASP A 193 8.93 14.67 -9.43
CA ASP A 193 8.90 16.09 -9.04
C ASP A 193 7.77 16.34 -8.06
N TRP A 194 8.11 16.62 -6.81
CA TRP A 194 7.16 16.84 -5.72
C TRP A 194 6.72 18.30 -5.54
N ARG A 195 7.30 19.26 -6.27
CA ARG A 195 7.09 20.70 -6.05
C ARG A 195 5.64 21.13 -6.14
N ASP A 196 4.88 20.58 -7.09
CA ASP A 196 3.45 20.91 -7.28
C ASP A 196 2.51 20.04 -6.45
N SER A 197 3.02 19.25 -5.52
CA SER A 197 2.25 18.37 -4.67
C SER A 197 2.10 18.97 -3.28
N LYS A 198 0.92 18.76 -2.66
CA LYS A 198 0.68 19.14 -1.26
C LYS A 198 1.33 18.10 -0.32
N VAL A 199 2.62 17.84 -0.49
CA VAL A 199 3.39 16.91 0.32
C VAL A 199 4.68 17.56 0.80
N HIS A 200 5.15 17.17 1.98
CA HIS A 200 6.45 17.55 2.49
C HIS A 200 7.46 16.45 2.16
N VAL A 201 8.55 16.84 1.50
CA VAL A 201 9.62 15.91 1.16
C VAL A 201 10.74 16.08 2.17
N VAL A 202 11.06 14.99 2.86
CA VAL A 202 12.15 14.93 3.83
C VAL A 202 13.28 14.07 3.26
N ASP A 203 14.49 14.59 3.27
CA ASP A 203 15.68 13.85 2.87
C ASP A 203 16.05 12.80 3.92
N ALA A 204 15.67 11.57 3.63
CA ALA A 204 15.93 10.41 4.48
C ALA A 204 17.35 9.82 4.29
N SER A 205 18.21 10.45 3.50
CA SER A 205 19.65 10.12 3.43
C SER A 205 20.41 10.64 4.64
N GLN A 206 19.87 11.66 5.31
CA GLN A 206 20.42 12.26 6.53
C GLN A 206 20.46 11.29 7.71
N PRO A 207 21.20 11.61 8.78
CA PRO A 207 21.17 10.88 10.04
C PRO A 207 19.75 10.80 10.63
N GLU A 208 19.44 9.69 11.27
CA GLU A 208 18.10 9.38 11.78
C GLU A 208 17.54 10.45 12.73
N ASP A 209 18.39 11.01 13.60
CA ASP A 209 18.02 12.07 14.52
C ASP A 209 17.66 13.40 13.82
N ALA A 210 18.31 13.70 12.69
CA ALA A 210 17.97 14.86 11.86
C ALA A 210 16.62 14.68 11.18
N VAL A 211 16.37 13.52 10.58
CA VAL A 211 15.09 13.17 9.99
C VAL A 211 13.97 13.21 11.03
N ALA A 212 14.21 12.65 12.23
CA ALA A 212 13.23 12.65 13.31
C ALA A 212 12.90 14.07 13.79
N ARG A 213 13.89 14.98 13.91
CA ARG A 213 13.67 16.39 14.26
C ARG A 213 12.81 17.11 13.23
N GLU A 214 13.12 16.94 11.94
CA GLU A 214 12.35 17.55 10.86
C GLU A 214 10.90 17.05 10.85
N LEU A 215 10.69 15.75 10.99
CA LEU A 215 9.35 15.16 11.09
C LEU A 215 8.56 15.68 12.29
N LYS A 216 9.19 15.80 13.47
CA LYS A 216 8.55 16.36 14.66
C LYS A 216 8.15 17.82 14.44
N ALA A 217 8.99 18.63 13.80
CA ALA A 217 8.67 20.01 13.47
C ALA A 217 7.47 20.12 12.50
N LEU A 218 7.42 19.29 11.45
CA LEU A 218 6.31 19.25 10.51
C LEU A 218 4.99 18.82 11.19
N VAL A 219 5.03 17.79 12.01
CA VAL A 219 3.85 17.33 12.76
C VAL A 219 3.38 18.42 13.71
N TRP A 220 4.28 19.02 14.48
CA TRP A 220 3.95 20.09 15.42
C TRP A 220 3.29 21.28 14.74
N SER A 221 3.86 21.76 13.62
CA SER A 221 3.28 22.87 12.83
C SER A 221 1.91 22.57 12.23
N THR A 222 1.54 21.29 12.12
CA THR A 222 0.22 20.88 11.61
C THR A 222 -0.81 20.76 12.74
N LEU A 223 -0.36 20.56 13.99
CA LEU A 223 -1.22 20.43 15.17
C LEU A 223 -1.51 21.77 15.84
N SER A 224 -0.64 22.79 15.61
CA SER A 224 -0.80 24.17 16.08
C SER A 224 -1.71 24.95 15.16
#